data_9f056329e99f3cf94d88ab4fa2f82dbb
#
_entry.id   9f056329e99f3cf94d88ab4fa2f82dbb
#
_cell.length_a   1.000
_cell.length_b   1.000
_cell.length_c   1.000
_cell.angle_alpha   90.00
_cell.angle_beta   90.00
_cell.angle_gamma   90.00
#
_symmetry.space_group_name_H-M   'P 1'
#
loop_
_entity.id
_entity.type
_entity.pdbx_description
1 polymer ?
#
loop_
_entity_poly.entity_id
_entity_poly.type
_entity_poly.pdbx_seq_one_letter_code
_entity_poly.pdbx_strand_id
1 'polypeptide(L)'
;MRTSKHLYFHLSRRNFIKCAAAGTAIVGAPAILKGLTRRAIAQDDNTIRLLITGPTLIPGDWSAFERETGFKMEDTVIKDDPGIFLTEILVNDGGDRFDIIAALTGAEQDLIDGEAIKPIETSAVPNWGGIPESITQMPYLQRDLAPEGGYVWGVPLAMNADSFGYLPEKLNEPRPPEEASWSLVYESEKTLGRSSTGDNYIYLWEALAYLKNTGQLEVKDLLDPSPDEAAATADFLIERKQAGQFRNFWKIFDDQVSDMKNGEVDAIRCWEPAVREANKAGGDWVYANATEFYTKWMHACYIPTQVHDRGNLEQVHAALNWILSGSYAAGITPLRGYVTGRPDLAPQYAEENGMGPEVGVAIDEALAKVKFKFAKEDFWFSAVPSNLQEMQAQMDRVLNA
;
A
#
# COMPACT_ATOMS: atom_id res chain seq x y z
N MET A 1 -2.14 -26.85 -28.03
CA MET A 1 -1.79 -26.89 -26.61
C MET A 1 -0.27 -26.92 -26.51
N ARG A 2 0.36 -25.78 -26.30
CA ARG A 2 1.77 -25.67 -25.92
C ARG A 2 1.79 -24.92 -24.60
N THR A 3 2.10 -25.65 -23.53
CA THR A 3 2.31 -25.08 -22.20
C THR A 3 3.57 -24.23 -22.23
N SER A 4 3.40 -22.92 -22.12
CA SER A 4 4.49 -21.99 -21.88
C SER A 4 4.98 -22.21 -20.46
N LYS A 5 6.19 -22.78 -20.33
CA LYS A 5 6.90 -22.80 -19.05
C LYS A 5 7.49 -21.42 -18.83
N HIS A 6 6.85 -20.62 -17.98
CA HIS A 6 7.49 -19.44 -17.45
C HIS A 6 8.67 -19.88 -16.59
N LEU A 7 9.88 -19.51 -17.01
CA LEU A 7 11.08 -19.61 -16.20
C LEU A 7 11.01 -18.46 -15.16
N TYR A 8 10.47 -18.78 -13.99
CA TYR A 8 10.63 -17.91 -12.83
C TYR A 8 12.06 -18.03 -12.32
N PHE A 9 12.79 -16.95 -12.29
CA PHE A 9 14.05 -16.88 -11.57
C PHE A 9 13.73 -16.88 -10.07
N HIS A 10 13.87 -18.02 -9.42
CA HIS A 10 13.79 -18.13 -7.97
C HIS A 10 14.94 -17.32 -7.35
N LEU A 11 14.62 -16.17 -6.79
CA LEU A 11 15.55 -15.44 -5.93
C LEU A 11 15.60 -16.13 -4.56
N SER A 12 16.46 -17.14 -4.41
CA SER A 12 16.76 -17.67 -3.09
C SER A 12 17.41 -16.57 -2.24
N ARG A 13 17.28 -16.65 -0.90
CA ARG A 13 17.95 -15.75 0.08
C ARG A 13 19.40 -15.43 -0.34
N ARG A 14 20.08 -16.40 -0.90
CA ARG A 14 21.47 -16.28 -1.40
C ARG A 14 21.60 -15.45 -2.67
N ASN A 15 20.59 -15.43 -3.53
CA ASN A 15 20.58 -14.64 -4.77
C ASN A 15 20.13 -13.21 -4.51
N PHE A 16 19.16 -12.99 -3.62
CA PHE A 16 18.75 -11.67 -3.17
C PHE A 16 19.92 -10.92 -2.49
N ILE A 17 20.66 -11.60 -1.59
CA ILE A 17 21.87 -11.02 -0.97
C ILE A 17 22.94 -10.70 -2.01
N LYS A 18 23.10 -11.48 -3.07
CA LYS A 18 24.06 -11.20 -4.14
C LYS A 18 23.64 -10.00 -5.00
N CYS A 19 22.36 -9.82 -5.25
CA CYS A 19 21.84 -8.66 -5.97
C CYS A 19 21.94 -7.38 -5.13
N ALA A 20 21.64 -7.46 -3.83
CA ALA A 20 21.83 -6.34 -2.89
C ALA A 20 23.31 -5.95 -2.69
N ALA A 21 24.25 -6.90 -2.84
CA ALA A 21 25.68 -6.64 -2.73
C ALA A 21 26.32 -6.09 -4.02
N ALA A 22 25.65 -6.23 -5.17
CA ALA A 22 26.13 -5.74 -6.47
C ALA A 22 25.62 -4.33 -6.82
N GLY A 23 24.58 -3.85 -6.13
CA GLY A 23 24.02 -2.50 -6.28
C GLY A 23 24.69 -1.53 -5.33
N THR A 24 25.55 -0.68 -5.87
CA THR A 24 26.26 0.43 -5.25
C THR A 24 25.42 1.22 -4.24
N ALA A 25 26.01 1.40 -3.05
CA ALA A 25 25.86 2.55 -2.15
C ALA A 25 24.44 3.07 -1.92
N ILE A 26 23.70 2.41 -1.06
CA ILE A 26 22.65 3.08 -0.30
C ILE A 26 23.35 4.02 0.69
N VAL A 27 23.56 5.26 0.26
CA VAL A 27 24.02 6.34 1.13
C VAL A 27 22.82 6.76 1.98
N GLY A 28 22.87 6.46 3.27
CA GLY A 28 22.07 7.16 4.26
C GLY A 28 20.97 6.39 4.96
N ALA A 29 21.18 5.13 5.29
CA ALA A 29 20.47 4.60 6.46
C ALA A 29 21.23 5.06 7.71
N PRO A 30 20.59 5.74 8.68
CA PRO A 30 21.29 6.10 9.91
C PRO A 30 21.71 4.82 10.62
N ALA A 31 22.98 4.75 10.98
CA ALA A 31 23.65 3.65 11.68
C ALA A 31 23.13 3.52 13.14
N ILE A 32 21.82 3.48 13.34
CA ILE A 32 21.20 3.40 14.67
C ILE A 32 20.97 1.94 15.11
N LEU A 33 21.03 0.97 14.20
CA LEU A 33 20.73 -0.44 14.50
C LEU A 33 21.95 -1.36 14.66
N LYS A 34 23.17 -0.86 14.61
CA LYS A 34 24.38 -1.67 14.87
C LYS A 34 24.72 -1.84 16.36
N GLY A 35 23.76 -2.01 17.21
CA GLY A 35 23.99 -2.15 18.65
C GLY A 35 23.12 -3.18 19.38
N LEU A 36 22.16 -3.78 18.73
CA LEU A 36 21.39 -4.85 19.33
C LEU A 36 22.09 -6.20 19.07
N THR A 37 23.12 -6.45 19.89
CA THR A 37 23.64 -7.82 20.08
C THR A 37 22.48 -8.77 20.32
N ARG A 38 22.56 -9.98 19.73
CA ARG A 38 21.77 -11.19 20.03
C ARG A 38 21.60 -11.40 21.55
N ARG A 39 20.85 -10.57 22.20
CA ARG A 39 20.13 -10.93 23.41
C ARG A 39 18.80 -11.44 22.91
N ALA A 40 18.50 -12.72 23.18
CA ALA A 40 17.13 -13.14 23.34
C ALA A 40 16.52 -12.09 24.27
N ILE A 41 15.75 -11.14 23.73
CA ILE A 41 14.95 -10.22 24.52
C ILE A 41 14.06 -11.18 25.29
N ALA A 42 14.18 -11.19 26.62
CA ALA A 42 13.25 -11.93 27.45
C ALA A 42 11.88 -11.39 27.04
N GLN A 43 11.11 -12.23 26.34
CA GLN A 43 9.82 -11.87 25.80
C GLN A 43 8.96 -11.59 27.04
N ASP A 44 8.46 -10.38 27.15
CA ASP A 44 7.28 -10.15 28.00
C ASP A 44 6.18 -10.95 27.29
N ASP A 45 5.77 -12.06 27.89
CA ASP A 45 4.84 -13.04 27.30
C ASP A 45 3.49 -12.40 26.89
N ASN A 46 3.31 -11.10 27.14
CA ASN A 46 2.08 -10.36 26.92
C ASN A 46 2.19 -9.25 25.85
N THR A 47 3.33 -9.11 25.18
CA THR A 47 3.56 -8.04 24.19
C THR A 47 3.66 -8.58 22.77
N ILE A 48 2.82 -8.05 21.87
CA ILE A 48 2.85 -8.28 20.42
C ILE A 48 3.66 -7.17 19.76
N ARG A 49 4.67 -7.54 18.99
CA ARG A 49 5.52 -6.60 18.23
C ARG A 49 5.07 -6.54 16.79
N LEU A 50 4.61 -5.38 16.37
CA LEU A 50 4.04 -5.11 15.05
C LEU A 50 5.01 -4.25 14.23
N LEU A 51 5.45 -4.75 13.07
CA LEU A 51 6.06 -3.91 12.03
C LEU A 51 4.95 -3.42 11.11
N ILE A 52 4.81 -2.11 10.95
CA ILE A 52 3.71 -1.49 10.20
C ILE A 52 4.19 -0.26 9.42
N THR A 53 3.47 0.11 8.37
CA THR A 53 3.71 1.36 7.66
C THR A 53 2.83 2.49 8.18
N GLY A 54 3.32 3.74 8.08
CA GLY A 54 2.61 4.92 8.60
C GLY A 54 1.19 5.10 8.06
N PRO A 55 0.91 4.86 6.77
CA PRO A 55 -0.44 4.98 6.21
C PRO A 55 -1.51 4.12 6.90
N THR A 56 -1.14 2.94 7.37
CA THR A 56 -2.07 1.99 8.00
C THR A 56 -2.01 1.97 9.52
N LEU A 57 -1.12 2.78 10.12
CA LEU A 57 -1.07 2.95 11.57
C LEU A 57 -2.17 3.91 12.05
N ILE A 58 -2.87 3.54 13.14
CA ILE A 58 -3.65 4.49 13.95
C ILE A 58 -2.68 5.13 14.92
N PRO A 59 -2.37 6.42 14.80
CA PRO A 59 -1.34 7.05 15.62
C PRO A 59 -1.67 7.00 17.12
N GLY A 60 -0.72 6.48 17.91
CA GLY A 60 -0.65 6.70 19.34
C GLY A 60 -1.60 5.89 20.21
N ASP A 61 -2.44 5.01 19.67
CA ASP A 61 -3.46 4.40 20.52
C ASP A 61 -3.73 2.91 20.26
N TRP A 62 -3.05 2.04 21.00
CA TRP A 62 -3.38 0.63 21.13
C TRP A 62 -4.19 0.33 22.40
N SER A 63 -4.74 1.35 23.09
CA SER A 63 -5.46 1.18 24.36
C SER A 63 -6.73 0.32 24.21
N ALA A 64 -7.41 0.43 23.08
CA ALA A 64 -8.55 -0.45 22.78
C ALA A 64 -8.11 -1.90 22.62
N PHE A 65 -7.01 -2.15 21.92
CA PHE A 65 -6.42 -3.49 21.79
C PHE A 65 -6.05 -4.08 23.17
N GLU A 66 -5.31 -3.33 23.98
CA GLU A 66 -4.91 -3.78 25.32
C GLU A 66 -6.10 -4.09 26.22
N ARG A 67 -7.12 -3.22 26.20
CA ARG A 67 -8.35 -3.40 26.98
C ARG A 67 -9.14 -4.64 26.57
N GLU A 68 -9.23 -4.92 25.29
CA GLU A 68 -10.10 -5.95 24.71
C GLU A 68 -9.43 -7.32 24.64
N THR A 69 -8.11 -7.36 24.48
CA THR A 69 -7.35 -8.61 24.36
C THR A 69 -6.57 -8.98 25.63
N GLY A 70 -6.25 -8.01 26.46
CA GLY A 70 -5.35 -8.17 27.60
C GLY A 70 -3.86 -8.20 27.21
N PHE A 71 -3.54 -8.06 25.91
CA PHE A 71 -2.17 -7.99 25.40
C PHE A 71 -1.75 -6.55 25.16
N LYS A 72 -0.44 -6.31 25.12
CA LYS A 72 0.13 -5.05 24.69
C LYS A 72 0.50 -5.11 23.22
N MET A 73 0.40 -3.98 22.53
CA MET A 73 0.90 -3.82 21.16
C MET A 73 2.05 -2.81 21.16
N GLU A 74 3.19 -3.20 20.65
CA GLU A 74 4.33 -2.31 20.36
C GLU A 74 4.54 -2.25 18.86
N ASP A 75 4.33 -1.07 18.27
CA ASP A 75 4.53 -0.86 16.84
C ASP A 75 5.91 -0.29 16.52
N THR A 76 6.45 -0.72 15.40
CA THR A 76 7.62 -0.14 14.74
C THR A 76 7.20 0.30 13.35
N VAL A 77 7.34 1.61 13.08
CA VAL A 77 6.97 2.16 11.78
C VAL A 77 8.12 2.03 10.80
N ILE A 78 7.83 1.44 9.64
CA ILE A 78 8.75 1.36 8.51
C ILE A 78 8.24 2.21 7.35
N LYS A 79 9.13 2.66 6.46
CA LYS A 79 8.72 3.34 5.23
C LYS A 79 7.87 2.40 4.37
N ASP A 80 6.82 2.94 3.78
CA ASP A 80 5.95 2.22 2.85
C ASP A 80 6.64 2.08 1.48
N ASP A 81 7.57 1.14 1.42
CA ASP A 81 8.42 0.83 0.28
C ASP A 81 8.72 -0.68 0.29
N PRO A 82 8.28 -1.44 -0.73
CA PRO A 82 8.45 -2.89 -0.76
C PRO A 82 9.90 -3.35 -0.63
N GLY A 83 10.85 -2.65 -1.26
CA GLY A 83 12.28 -3.01 -1.19
C GLY A 83 12.86 -2.83 0.21
N ILE A 84 12.50 -1.73 0.89
CA ILE A 84 12.91 -1.48 2.29
C ILE A 84 12.29 -2.52 3.20
N PHE A 85 11.00 -2.81 3.03
CA PHE A 85 10.28 -3.81 3.80
C PHE A 85 10.89 -5.22 3.63
N LEU A 86 11.11 -5.66 2.39
CA LEU A 86 11.73 -6.97 2.12
C LEU A 86 13.16 -7.05 2.67
N THR A 87 13.93 -5.98 2.58
CA THR A 87 15.27 -5.91 3.18
C THR A 87 15.20 -6.10 4.69
N GLU A 88 14.25 -5.45 5.36
CA GLU A 88 14.07 -5.56 6.80
C GLU A 88 13.76 -7.00 7.25
N ILE A 89 12.89 -7.67 6.50
CA ILE A 89 12.45 -9.03 6.87
C ILE A 89 13.46 -10.09 6.45
N LEU A 90 13.96 -10.03 5.20
CA LEU A 90 14.77 -11.11 4.62
C LEU A 90 16.27 -10.99 4.92
N VAL A 91 16.76 -9.77 5.14
CA VAL A 91 18.20 -9.47 5.32
C VAL A 91 18.53 -9.10 6.76
N ASN A 92 17.68 -8.32 7.42
CA ASN A 92 17.93 -7.80 8.76
C ASN A 92 17.30 -8.66 9.87
N ASP A 93 16.92 -9.89 9.56
CA ASP A 93 16.31 -10.86 10.48
C ASP A 93 15.07 -10.29 11.21
N GLY A 94 14.21 -9.55 10.48
CA GLY A 94 13.01 -8.93 11.04
C GLY A 94 12.05 -9.94 11.65
N GLY A 95 11.99 -11.17 11.13
CA GLY A 95 11.20 -12.25 11.69
C GLY A 95 11.59 -12.64 13.13
N ASP A 96 12.83 -12.38 13.56
CA ASP A 96 13.26 -12.61 14.94
C ASP A 96 12.79 -11.50 15.90
N ARG A 97 12.40 -10.35 15.37
CA ARG A 97 12.07 -9.14 16.15
C ARG A 97 10.59 -8.84 16.20
N PHE A 98 9.83 -9.21 15.17
CA PHE A 98 8.42 -8.89 15.04
C PHE A 98 7.55 -10.15 15.13
N ASP A 99 6.34 -9.98 15.61
CA ASP A 99 5.33 -11.03 15.76
C ASP A 99 4.27 -10.94 14.66
N ILE A 100 4.01 -9.71 14.18
CA ILE A 100 3.17 -9.42 13.01
C ILE A 100 3.95 -8.45 12.10
N ILE A 101 3.91 -8.70 10.80
CA ILE A 101 4.42 -7.78 9.79
C ILE A 101 3.27 -7.35 8.90
N ALA A 102 3.01 -6.04 8.84
CA ALA A 102 1.92 -5.45 8.08
C ALA A 102 2.47 -4.62 6.92
N ALA A 103 2.23 -5.09 5.70
CA ALA A 103 2.81 -4.48 4.50
C ALA A 103 1.89 -4.57 3.29
N LEU A 104 2.26 -3.81 2.25
CA LEU A 104 1.64 -3.85 0.94
C LEU A 104 1.67 -5.28 0.40
N THR A 105 0.53 -5.77 -0.07
CA THR A 105 0.42 -7.04 -0.77
C THR A 105 1.22 -7.00 -2.08
N GLY A 106 1.70 -8.16 -2.52
CA GLY A 106 2.63 -8.32 -3.64
C GLY A 106 4.04 -8.70 -3.22
N ALA A 107 4.41 -8.43 -1.95
CA ALA A 107 5.65 -8.90 -1.37
C ALA A 107 5.60 -10.40 -0.94
N GLU A 108 4.42 -11.00 -0.96
CA GLU A 108 4.20 -12.38 -0.48
C GLU A 108 5.08 -13.38 -1.19
N GLN A 109 5.31 -13.21 -2.50
CA GLN A 109 6.15 -14.15 -3.24
C GLN A 109 7.55 -14.22 -2.65
N ASP A 110 8.19 -13.08 -2.45
CA ASP A 110 9.54 -13.02 -1.92
C ASP A 110 9.59 -13.50 -0.46
N LEU A 111 8.55 -13.23 0.33
CA LEU A 111 8.42 -13.70 1.71
C LEU A 111 8.21 -15.21 1.78
N ILE A 112 7.43 -15.79 0.87
CA ILE A 112 7.18 -17.23 0.76
C ILE A 112 8.46 -17.94 0.29
N ASP A 113 9.08 -17.49 -0.79
CA ASP A 113 10.30 -18.04 -1.35
C ASP A 113 11.49 -17.94 -0.38
N GLY A 114 11.48 -16.88 0.44
CA GLY A 114 12.45 -16.68 1.53
C GLY A 114 12.14 -17.46 2.81
N GLU A 115 11.05 -18.26 2.84
CA GLU A 115 10.57 -18.98 4.03
C GLU A 115 10.37 -18.06 5.25
N ALA A 116 10.08 -16.77 5.01
CA ALA A 116 10.00 -15.75 6.05
C ALA A 116 8.64 -15.70 6.75
N ILE A 117 7.59 -16.19 6.11
CA ILE A 117 6.22 -16.22 6.66
C ILE A 117 5.63 -17.63 6.60
N LYS A 118 4.60 -17.85 7.40
CA LYS A 118 3.82 -19.10 7.43
C LYS A 118 2.35 -18.83 7.11
N PRO A 119 1.66 -19.79 6.47
CA PRO A 119 0.22 -19.71 6.27
C PRO A 119 -0.52 -19.62 7.61
N ILE A 120 -1.58 -18.84 7.62
CA ILE A 120 -2.45 -18.59 8.76
C ILE A 120 -3.67 -19.49 8.62
N GLU A 121 -3.99 -20.29 9.64
CA GLU A 121 -5.22 -21.07 9.68
C GLU A 121 -6.40 -20.12 9.94
N THR A 122 -7.35 -20.05 9.00
CA THR A 122 -8.46 -19.09 9.07
C THR A 122 -9.41 -19.38 10.24
N SER A 123 -9.51 -20.65 10.69
CA SER A 123 -10.28 -21.03 11.86
C SER A 123 -9.73 -20.47 13.18
N ALA A 124 -8.44 -20.11 13.21
CA ALA A 124 -7.79 -19.46 14.35
C ALA A 124 -8.09 -17.94 14.43
N VAL A 125 -8.75 -17.39 13.40
CA VAL A 125 -9.14 -15.97 13.32
C VAL A 125 -10.66 -15.88 13.13
N PRO A 126 -11.47 -15.95 14.19
CA PRO A 126 -12.94 -16.06 14.12
C PRO A 126 -13.64 -15.04 13.21
N ASN A 127 -13.16 -13.80 13.16
CA ASN A 127 -13.74 -12.76 12.31
C ASN A 127 -13.41 -12.93 10.82
N TRP A 128 -12.57 -13.88 10.44
CA TRP A 128 -12.26 -14.18 9.03
C TRP A 128 -13.51 -14.52 8.21
N GLY A 129 -14.40 -15.34 8.76
CA GLY A 129 -15.59 -15.83 8.06
C GLY A 129 -16.58 -14.75 7.57
N GLY A 130 -16.40 -13.50 7.97
CA GLY A 130 -17.24 -12.37 7.53
C GLY A 130 -16.55 -11.44 6.52
N ILE A 131 -15.32 -11.74 6.11
CA ILE A 131 -14.63 -10.96 5.07
C ILE A 131 -15.29 -11.24 3.72
N PRO A 132 -15.60 -10.21 2.90
CA PRO A 132 -16.15 -10.40 1.57
C PRO A 132 -15.30 -11.34 0.70
N GLU A 133 -15.98 -12.23 -0.05
CA GLU A 133 -15.30 -13.21 -0.91
C GLU A 133 -14.37 -12.55 -1.93
N SER A 134 -14.76 -11.40 -2.48
CA SER A 134 -13.91 -10.60 -3.38
C SER A 134 -12.56 -10.20 -2.79
N ILE A 135 -12.42 -10.21 -1.47
CA ILE A 135 -11.17 -9.94 -0.76
C ILE A 135 -10.45 -11.26 -0.44
N THR A 136 -11.18 -12.25 0.09
CA THR A 136 -10.55 -13.53 0.51
C THR A 136 -10.03 -14.35 -0.68
N GLN A 137 -10.59 -14.16 -1.87
CA GLN A 137 -10.18 -14.84 -3.11
C GLN A 137 -9.10 -14.10 -3.89
N MET A 138 -8.49 -13.06 -3.32
CA MET A 138 -7.40 -12.38 -3.99
C MET A 138 -6.19 -13.31 -4.19
N PRO A 139 -5.62 -13.39 -5.43
CA PRO A 139 -4.63 -14.41 -5.78
C PRO A 139 -3.41 -14.46 -4.85
N TYR A 140 -2.95 -13.32 -4.37
CA TYR A 140 -1.79 -13.24 -3.50
C TYR A 140 -2.06 -13.71 -2.06
N LEU A 141 -3.31 -13.67 -1.57
CA LEU A 141 -3.66 -14.27 -0.27
C LEU A 141 -3.76 -15.79 -0.35
N GLN A 142 -4.03 -16.34 -1.55
CA GLN A 142 -4.29 -17.76 -1.79
C GLN A 142 -3.15 -18.48 -2.54
N ARG A 143 -2.06 -17.78 -2.80
CA ARG A 143 -0.97 -18.31 -3.62
C ARG A 143 -0.49 -19.67 -3.17
N ASP A 144 -0.51 -20.65 -4.09
CA ASP A 144 -0.06 -22.03 -3.87
C ASP A 144 -0.74 -22.73 -2.68
N LEU A 145 -1.84 -22.16 -2.15
CA LEU A 145 -2.69 -22.78 -1.13
C LEU A 145 -3.95 -23.36 -1.78
N ALA A 146 -4.45 -24.45 -1.23
CA ALA A 146 -5.77 -24.97 -1.63
C ALA A 146 -6.86 -24.04 -1.08
N PRO A 147 -7.75 -23.46 -1.90
CA PRO A 147 -8.80 -22.56 -1.42
C PRO A 147 -9.69 -23.17 -0.34
N GLU A 148 -9.97 -24.48 -0.44
CA GLU A 148 -10.73 -25.26 0.55
C GLU A 148 -9.91 -25.68 1.77
N GLY A 149 -8.60 -25.39 1.80
CA GLY A 149 -7.68 -25.83 2.86
C GLY A 149 -7.79 -25.05 4.15
N GLY A 150 -8.52 -23.93 4.17
CA GLY A 150 -8.70 -23.12 5.37
C GLY A 150 -7.43 -22.34 5.78
N TYR A 151 -6.53 -22.09 4.85
CA TYR A 151 -5.29 -21.34 5.07
C TYR A 151 -5.21 -20.13 4.15
N VAL A 152 -4.55 -19.08 4.64
CA VAL A 152 -4.21 -17.86 3.88
C VAL A 152 -2.82 -17.38 4.24
N TRP A 153 -2.16 -16.65 3.35
CA TRP A 153 -0.86 -16.07 3.66
C TRP A 153 -0.96 -14.85 4.56
N GLY A 154 -2.00 -14.03 4.42
CA GLY A 154 -2.15 -12.80 5.18
C GLY A 154 -3.59 -12.46 5.53
N VAL A 155 -3.77 -11.69 6.60
CA VAL A 155 -5.05 -11.13 7.03
C VAL A 155 -5.18 -9.70 6.50
N PRO A 156 -6.25 -9.34 5.76
CA PRO A 156 -6.45 -7.99 5.25
C PRO A 156 -6.48 -6.96 6.38
N LEU A 157 -5.63 -5.95 6.28
CA LEU A 157 -5.55 -4.85 7.25
C LEU A 157 -6.34 -3.63 6.75
N ALA A 158 -5.91 -3.05 5.63
CA ALA A 158 -6.54 -1.89 5.01
C ALA A 158 -6.31 -1.89 3.50
N MET A 159 -7.27 -1.35 2.76
CA MET A 159 -7.23 -1.27 1.30
C MET A 159 -7.82 0.03 0.79
N ASN A 160 -7.40 0.45 -0.40
CA ASN A 160 -8.00 1.53 -1.17
C ASN A 160 -7.62 1.39 -2.66
N ALA A 161 -8.11 2.33 -3.46
CA ALA A 161 -7.71 2.51 -4.84
C ALA A 161 -7.31 3.97 -5.03
N ASP A 162 -6.03 4.19 -5.30
CA ASP A 162 -5.46 5.53 -5.41
C ASP A 162 -5.83 6.21 -6.73
N SER A 163 -5.92 7.53 -6.66
CA SER A 163 -6.28 8.42 -7.72
C SER A 163 -5.48 9.73 -7.58
N PHE A 164 -6.06 10.84 -7.99
CA PHE A 164 -5.44 12.16 -7.90
C PHE A 164 -6.40 13.18 -7.29
N GLY A 165 -5.84 14.24 -6.72
CA GLY A 165 -6.58 15.42 -6.25
C GLY A 165 -6.58 16.51 -7.29
N TYR A 166 -7.66 17.30 -7.40
CA TYR A 166 -7.74 18.45 -8.28
C TYR A 166 -8.69 19.53 -7.75
N LEU A 167 -8.57 20.75 -8.28
CA LEU A 167 -9.42 21.90 -7.96
C LEU A 167 -10.49 22.08 -9.07
N PRO A 168 -11.72 21.58 -8.89
CA PRO A 168 -12.71 21.49 -9.96
C PRO A 168 -13.12 22.86 -10.51
N GLU A 169 -13.43 23.81 -9.65
CA GLU A 169 -13.87 25.15 -10.09
C GLU A 169 -12.75 25.88 -10.87
N LYS A 170 -11.51 25.75 -10.40
CA LYS A 170 -10.36 26.41 -11.04
C LYS A 170 -10.05 25.84 -12.42
N LEU A 171 -10.22 24.53 -12.58
CA LEU A 171 -9.93 23.82 -13.82
C LEU A 171 -11.14 23.72 -14.76
N ASN A 172 -12.32 24.16 -14.30
CA ASN A 172 -13.60 23.93 -14.99
C ASN A 172 -13.78 22.44 -15.32
N GLU A 173 -13.60 21.61 -14.28
CA GLU A 173 -13.78 20.16 -14.31
C GLU A 173 -14.97 19.74 -13.44
N PRO A 174 -15.62 18.60 -13.73
CA PRO A 174 -16.72 18.12 -12.93
C PRO A 174 -16.25 17.70 -11.53
N ARG A 175 -17.20 17.59 -10.60
CA ARG A 175 -16.99 16.98 -9.28
C ARG A 175 -17.46 15.54 -9.28
N PRO A 176 -16.91 14.66 -8.43
CA PRO A 176 -17.53 13.37 -8.19
C PRO A 176 -19.04 13.52 -7.89
N PRO A 177 -19.93 12.64 -8.43
CA PRO A 177 -19.61 11.31 -8.96
C PRO A 177 -19.14 11.26 -10.43
N GLU A 178 -19.14 12.37 -11.16
CA GLU A 178 -18.60 12.41 -12.53
C GLU A 178 -17.10 12.13 -12.53
N GLU A 179 -16.63 11.57 -13.65
CA GLU A 179 -15.23 11.21 -13.82
C GLU A 179 -14.36 12.37 -14.30
N ALA A 180 -13.08 12.35 -13.90
CA ALA A 180 -12.03 13.24 -14.37
C ALA A 180 -10.84 12.43 -14.89
N SER A 181 -10.15 12.96 -15.90
CA SER A 181 -9.04 12.26 -16.56
C SER A 181 -7.72 12.49 -15.85
N TRP A 182 -6.89 11.45 -15.78
CA TRP A 182 -5.48 11.53 -15.38
C TRP A 182 -4.66 12.48 -16.26
N SER A 183 -5.16 12.87 -17.43
CA SER A 183 -4.52 13.92 -18.24
C SER A 183 -4.26 15.20 -17.45
N LEU A 184 -5.10 15.52 -16.46
CA LEU A 184 -4.89 16.65 -15.54
C LEU A 184 -3.56 16.56 -14.77
N VAL A 185 -3.06 15.37 -14.53
CA VAL A 185 -1.74 15.17 -13.90
C VAL A 185 -0.65 15.17 -14.96
N TYR A 186 -0.84 14.49 -16.10
CA TYR A 186 0.25 14.15 -16.99
C TYR A 186 0.44 15.09 -18.17
N GLU A 187 -0.63 15.67 -18.77
CA GLU A 187 -0.46 16.36 -20.05
C GLU A 187 -1.50 17.47 -20.37
N SER A 188 -2.36 17.83 -19.43
CA SER A 188 -3.38 18.85 -19.69
C SER A 188 -2.79 20.26 -19.72
N GLU A 189 -3.13 21.04 -20.76
CA GLU A 189 -2.80 22.46 -20.82
C GLU A 189 -3.38 23.26 -19.64
N LYS A 190 -4.51 22.81 -19.06
CA LYS A 190 -5.13 23.46 -17.89
C LYS A 190 -4.25 23.42 -16.65
N THR A 191 -3.34 22.46 -16.57
CA THR A 191 -2.46 22.23 -15.41
C THR A 191 -0.98 22.37 -15.75
N LEU A 192 -0.65 23.00 -16.88
CA LEU A 192 0.74 23.23 -17.29
C LEU A 192 1.51 24.01 -16.21
N GLY A 193 2.60 23.43 -15.70
CA GLY A 193 3.39 23.96 -14.59
C GLY A 193 2.70 23.93 -13.22
N ARG A 194 1.55 23.26 -13.13
CA ARG A 194 0.70 23.21 -11.94
C ARG A 194 0.19 21.81 -11.60
N SER A 195 0.84 20.78 -12.15
CA SER A 195 0.61 19.38 -11.75
C SER A 195 1.80 18.80 -11.02
N SER A 196 1.58 17.70 -10.28
CA SER A 196 2.64 17.00 -9.56
C SER A 196 2.33 15.51 -9.46
N THR A 197 3.38 14.69 -9.46
CA THR A 197 3.35 13.24 -9.22
C THR A 197 4.50 12.86 -8.29
N GLY A 198 4.67 11.58 -7.96
CA GLY A 198 5.74 11.14 -7.06
C GLY A 198 7.04 10.81 -7.76
N ASP A 199 8.09 10.49 -6.97
CA ASP A 199 9.49 10.39 -7.40
C ASP A 199 10.04 8.95 -7.49
N ASN A 200 9.19 7.92 -7.49
CA ASN A 200 9.67 6.54 -7.54
C ASN A 200 9.00 5.71 -8.66
N TYR A 201 9.47 4.48 -8.84
CA TYR A 201 9.01 3.57 -9.90
C TYR A 201 7.48 3.35 -9.94
N ILE A 202 6.80 3.48 -8.81
CA ILE A 202 5.33 3.35 -8.71
C ILE A 202 4.66 4.37 -9.63
N TYR A 203 5.14 5.60 -9.63
CA TYR A 203 4.55 6.69 -10.41
C TYR A 203 4.93 6.63 -11.89
N LEU A 204 6.06 6.00 -12.22
CA LEU A 204 6.35 5.57 -13.58
C LEU A 204 5.33 4.50 -14.04
N TRP A 205 5.03 3.54 -13.16
CA TRP A 205 4.06 2.48 -13.44
C TRP A 205 2.64 3.03 -13.61
N GLU A 206 2.23 4.00 -12.79
CA GLU A 206 0.95 4.70 -12.97
C GLU A 206 0.89 5.47 -14.30
N ALA A 207 1.98 6.12 -14.72
CA ALA A 207 2.06 6.75 -16.03
C ALA A 207 1.95 5.72 -17.18
N LEU A 208 2.55 4.54 -17.02
CA LEU A 208 2.40 3.43 -17.96
C LEU A 208 0.93 2.98 -18.08
N ALA A 209 0.24 2.86 -16.94
CA ALA A 209 -1.20 2.54 -16.93
C ALA A 209 -2.03 3.62 -17.65
N TYR A 210 -1.68 4.89 -17.47
CA TYR A 210 -2.29 6.00 -18.21
C TYR A 210 -2.08 5.85 -19.72
N LEU A 211 -0.85 5.65 -20.18
CA LEU A 211 -0.52 5.51 -21.58
C LEU A 211 -1.23 4.31 -22.23
N LYS A 212 -1.30 3.18 -21.52
CA LYS A 212 -2.04 2.01 -21.94
C LYS A 212 -3.53 2.31 -22.14
N ASN A 213 -4.17 2.89 -21.13
CA ASN A 213 -5.62 3.09 -21.11
C ASN A 213 -6.08 4.23 -22.04
N THR A 214 -5.17 5.14 -22.41
CA THR A 214 -5.42 6.15 -23.46
C THR A 214 -5.01 5.69 -24.86
N GLY A 215 -4.47 4.46 -25.00
CA GLY A 215 -4.03 3.93 -26.27
C GLY A 215 -2.76 4.58 -26.84
N GLN A 216 -2.00 5.30 -26.02
CA GLN A 216 -0.75 5.96 -26.43
C GLN A 216 0.44 4.98 -26.45
N LEU A 217 0.34 3.89 -25.69
CA LEU A 217 1.35 2.83 -25.65
C LEU A 217 0.66 1.45 -25.59
N GLU A 218 1.13 0.52 -26.44
CA GLU A 218 0.73 -0.87 -26.32
C GLU A 218 1.51 -1.54 -25.20
N VAL A 219 0.81 -2.06 -24.19
CA VAL A 219 1.38 -2.71 -23.01
C VAL A 219 0.87 -4.14 -22.93
N LYS A 220 1.79 -5.10 -22.94
CA LYS A 220 1.47 -6.53 -22.98
C LYS A 220 0.95 -7.05 -21.65
N ASP A 221 1.68 -6.74 -20.60
CA ASP A 221 1.32 -7.10 -19.23
C ASP A 221 1.59 -5.89 -18.30
N LEU A 222 0.53 -5.28 -17.81
CA LEU A 222 0.65 -4.13 -16.93
C LEU A 222 1.22 -4.50 -15.56
N LEU A 223 1.07 -5.75 -15.12
CA LEU A 223 1.58 -6.21 -13.83
C LEU A 223 3.08 -6.55 -13.86
N ASP A 224 3.61 -6.80 -15.06
CA ASP A 224 5.03 -7.08 -15.25
C ASP A 224 5.54 -6.40 -16.54
N PRO A 225 5.62 -5.05 -16.56
CA PRO A 225 6.02 -4.30 -17.74
C PRO A 225 7.44 -4.66 -18.19
N SER A 226 7.64 -4.70 -19.50
CA SER A 226 8.99 -4.93 -20.05
C SER A 226 9.90 -3.70 -19.86
N PRO A 227 11.24 -3.88 -19.95
CA PRO A 227 12.17 -2.76 -19.96
C PRO A 227 11.89 -1.71 -21.04
N ASP A 228 11.45 -2.14 -22.23
CA ASP A 228 11.15 -1.23 -23.35
C ASP A 228 9.88 -0.39 -23.06
N GLU A 229 8.86 -0.98 -22.43
CA GLU A 229 7.65 -0.27 -22.01
C GLU A 229 7.97 0.74 -20.88
N ALA A 230 8.82 0.36 -19.94
CA ALA A 230 9.30 1.27 -18.90
C ALA A 230 10.11 2.44 -19.49
N ALA A 231 10.99 2.17 -20.44
CA ALA A 231 11.78 3.20 -21.13
C ALA A 231 10.90 4.17 -21.94
N ALA A 232 9.92 3.65 -22.69
CA ALA A 232 8.98 4.48 -23.45
C ALA A 232 8.13 5.37 -22.53
N THR A 233 7.73 4.85 -21.37
CA THR A 233 7.01 5.64 -20.35
C THR A 233 7.89 6.75 -19.77
N ALA A 234 9.16 6.46 -19.50
CA ALA A 234 10.10 7.47 -19.05
C ALA A 234 10.31 8.57 -20.10
N ASP A 235 10.41 8.21 -21.39
CA ASP A 235 10.51 9.18 -22.50
C ASP A 235 9.31 10.12 -22.51
N PHE A 236 8.09 9.60 -22.36
CA PHE A 236 6.87 10.38 -22.23
C PHE A 236 6.96 11.37 -21.05
N LEU A 237 7.33 10.90 -19.86
CA LEU A 237 7.42 11.76 -18.67
C LEU A 237 8.52 12.83 -18.82
N ILE A 238 9.65 12.50 -19.46
CA ILE A 238 10.74 13.43 -19.76
C ILE A 238 10.24 14.53 -20.70
N GLU A 239 9.55 14.16 -21.78
CA GLU A 239 8.97 15.12 -22.71
C GLU A 239 8.02 16.09 -22.01
N ARG A 240 7.11 15.58 -21.15
CA ARG A 240 6.17 16.40 -20.37
C ARG A 240 6.89 17.29 -19.37
N LYS A 241 7.92 16.77 -18.68
CA LYS A 241 8.76 17.56 -17.77
C LYS A 241 9.45 18.71 -18.49
N GLN A 242 10.07 18.42 -19.64
CA GLN A 242 10.74 19.44 -20.45
C GLN A 242 9.78 20.47 -21.03
N ALA A 243 8.55 20.07 -21.34
CA ALA A 243 7.46 20.98 -21.71
C ALA A 243 6.94 21.84 -20.54
N GLY A 244 7.40 21.55 -19.31
CA GLY A 244 7.01 22.31 -18.12
C GLY A 244 5.68 21.87 -17.50
N GLN A 245 5.23 20.65 -17.77
CA GLN A 245 3.96 20.13 -17.21
C GLN A 245 3.97 20.08 -15.70
N PHE A 246 5.07 19.52 -15.13
CA PHE A 246 5.13 19.26 -13.70
C PHE A 246 5.72 20.44 -12.93
N ARG A 247 5.08 20.82 -11.81
CA ARG A 247 5.60 21.74 -10.81
C ARG A 247 6.77 21.09 -10.05
N ASN A 248 6.59 19.86 -9.62
CA ASN A 248 7.60 19.06 -8.94
C ASN A 248 7.27 17.56 -9.00
N PHE A 249 8.16 16.74 -8.39
CA PHE A 249 7.95 15.33 -8.08
C PHE A 249 8.08 15.20 -6.55
N TRP A 250 6.96 14.98 -5.86
CA TRP A 250 6.94 14.92 -4.40
C TRP A 250 7.55 13.61 -3.87
N LYS A 251 8.06 13.63 -2.65
CA LYS A 251 8.78 12.51 -2.03
C LYS A 251 8.04 11.88 -0.86
N ILE A 252 7.34 12.68 -0.09
CA ILE A 252 6.65 12.25 1.12
C ILE A 252 5.25 12.84 1.20
N PHE A 253 4.44 12.32 2.11
CA PHE A 253 3.07 12.78 2.32
C PHE A 253 2.96 14.29 2.59
N ASP A 254 3.88 14.82 3.39
CA ASP A 254 3.86 16.23 3.76
C ASP A 254 4.11 17.16 2.56
N ASP A 255 4.88 16.71 1.56
CA ASP A 255 5.06 17.46 0.32
C ASP A 255 3.72 17.62 -0.43
N GLN A 256 2.93 16.55 -0.54
CA GLN A 256 1.60 16.58 -1.17
C GLN A 256 0.69 17.61 -0.49
N VAL A 257 0.62 17.53 0.84
CA VAL A 257 -0.21 18.45 1.65
C VAL A 257 0.27 19.89 1.52
N SER A 258 1.59 20.11 1.50
CA SER A 258 2.21 21.43 1.36
C SER A 258 1.93 22.04 -0.01
N ASP A 259 2.12 21.28 -1.10
CA ASP A 259 1.85 21.73 -2.46
C ASP A 259 0.39 22.18 -2.65
N MET A 260 -0.55 21.39 -2.09
CA MET A 260 -1.98 21.71 -2.14
C MET A 260 -2.34 22.95 -1.31
N LYS A 261 -1.85 23.05 -0.06
CA LYS A 261 -2.14 24.18 0.84
C LYS A 261 -1.55 25.48 0.38
N ASN A 262 -0.35 25.45 -0.21
CA ASN A 262 0.35 26.63 -0.68
C ASN A 262 -0.09 27.06 -2.09
N GLY A 263 -1.01 26.31 -2.72
CA GLY A 263 -1.49 26.58 -4.06
C GLY A 263 -0.40 26.44 -5.13
N GLU A 264 0.59 25.56 -4.91
CA GLU A 264 1.66 25.29 -5.87
C GLU A 264 1.18 24.45 -7.06
N VAL A 265 0.14 23.67 -6.87
CA VAL A 265 -0.45 22.78 -7.87
C VAL A 265 -1.96 22.98 -7.98
N ASP A 266 -2.56 22.51 -9.07
CA ASP A 266 -4.01 22.50 -9.30
C ASP A 266 -4.54 21.09 -9.56
N ALA A 267 -3.65 20.15 -9.92
CA ALA A 267 -3.87 18.72 -9.95
C ALA A 267 -2.63 18.00 -9.42
N ILE A 268 -2.82 16.93 -8.67
CA ILE A 268 -1.72 16.20 -8.04
C ILE A 268 -2.07 14.73 -7.85
N ARG A 269 -1.18 13.83 -8.30
CA ARG A 269 -1.24 12.46 -7.79
C ARG A 269 -1.00 12.49 -6.29
N CYS A 270 -1.94 12.02 -5.52
CA CYS A 270 -1.83 12.04 -4.06
C CYS A 270 -2.61 10.89 -3.43
N TRP A 271 -2.36 10.65 -2.15
CA TRP A 271 -3.25 9.83 -1.35
C TRP A 271 -4.46 10.63 -0.86
N GLU A 272 -5.61 10.00 -0.75
CA GLU A 272 -6.86 10.65 -0.32
C GLU A 272 -6.71 11.45 0.98
N PRO A 273 -5.96 11.00 2.01
CA PRO A 273 -5.71 11.82 3.20
C PRO A 273 -5.12 13.21 2.93
N ALA A 274 -4.34 13.39 1.86
CA ALA A 274 -3.79 14.71 1.52
C ALA A 274 -4.88 15.68 1.10
N VAL A 275 -5.87 15.22 0.34
CA VAL A 275 -7.06 16.01 0.00
C VAL A 275 -7.82 16.42 1.26
N ARG A 276 -8.02 15.52 2.20
CA ARG A 276 -8.69 15.78 3.47
C ARG A 276 -7.94 16.85 4.29
N GLU A 277 -6.62 16.73 4.39
CA GLU A 277 -5.79 17.70 5.12
C GLU A 277 -5.74 19.08 4.44
N ALA A 278 -5.71 19.13 3.10
CA ALA A 278 -5.79 20.39 2.36
C ALA A 278 -7.14 21.07 2.57
N ASN A 279 -8.24 20.31 2.57
CA ASN A 279 -9.59 20.85 2.77
C ASN A 279 -9.83 21.34 4.21
N LYS A 280 -9.25 20.68 5.23
CA LYS A 280 -9.26 21.19 6.61
C LYS A 280 -8.60 22.57 6.73
N ALA A 281 -7.65 22.89 5.84
CA ALA A 281 -7.00 24.20 5.76
C ALA A 281 -7.75 25.23 4.89
N GLY A 282 -8.97 24.92 4.44
CA GLY A 282 -9.81 25.80 3.64
C GLY A 282 -9.69 25.59 2.13
N GLY A 283 -9.08 24.52 1.67
CA GLY A 283 -9.05 24.12 0.27
C GLY A 283 -10.41 23.63 -0.23
N ASP A 284 -10.57 23.60 -1.55
CA ASP A 284 -11.75 23.05 -2.24
C ASP A 284 -11.33 21.92 -3.20
N TRP A 285 -10.51 21.02 -2.69
CA TRP A 285 -9.99 19.89 -3.41
C TRP A 285 -11.00 18.75 -3.47
N VAL A 286 -11.04 18.03 -4.57
CA VAL A 286 -11.76 16.76 -4.70
C VAL A 286 -10.79 15.66 -5.04
N TYR A 287 -11.11 14.44 -4.58
CA TYR A 287 -10.37 13.23 -4.96
C TYR A 287 -11.09 12.60 -6.15
N ALA A 288 -10.40 12.45 -7.27
CA ALA A 288 -11.01 12.12 -8.54
C ALA A 288 -11.66 10.72 -8.57
N ASN A 289 -12.84 10.67 -9.19
CA ASN A 289 -13.28 9.46 -9.85
C ASN A 289 -12.58 9.42 -11.20
N ALA A 290 -11.54 8.60 -11.31
CA ALA A 290 -10.67 8.61 -12.46
C ALA A 290 -11.26 7.87 -13.67
N THR A 291 -11.09 8.45 -14.86
CA THR A 291 -11.60 7.87 -16.11
C THR A 291 -10.80 6.63 -16.50
N GLU A 292 -9.47 6.71 -16.46
CA GLU A 292 -8.61 5.71 -17.09
C GLU A 292 -8.33 4.51 -16.17
N PHE A 293 -7.90 4.76 -14.92
CA PHE A 293 -7.52 3.70 -13.99
C PHE A 293 -7.48 4.18 -12.54
N TYR A 294 -7.33 3.20 -11.62
CA TYR A 294 -6.95 3.40 -10.22
C TYR A 294 -5.78 2.50 -9.86
N THR A 295 -4.89 2.95 -8.99
CA THR A 295 -3.91 2.09 -8.35
C THR A 295 -4.54 1.42 -7.14
N LYS A 296 -4.98 0.18 -7.31
CA LYS A 296 -5.60 -0.61 -6.23
C LYS A 296 -4.52 -1.22 -5.37
N TRP A 297 -4.67 -1.11 -4.06
CA TRP A 297 -3.72 -1.67 -3.11
C TRP A 297 -4.42 -2.22 -1.86
N MET A 298 -3.73 -3.13 -1.19
CA MET A 298 -4.09 -3.63 0.12
C MET A 298 -2.82 -3.84 0.96
N HIS A 299 -2.90 -3.52 2.24
CA HIS A 299 -1.97 -4.01 3.24
C HIS A 299 -2.57 -5.22 3.92
N ALA A 300 -1.75 -6.23 4.16
CA ALA A 300 -2.11 -7.42 4.91
C ALA A 300 -1.14 -7.65 6.06
N CYS A 301 -1.61 -8.34 7.09
CA CYS A 301 -0.82 -8.78 8.22
C CYS A 301 -0.36 -10.20 8.00
N TYR A 302 0.93 -10.44 8.08
CA TYR A 302 1.60 -11.73 7.91
C TYR A 302 2.21 -12.20 9.23
N ILE A 303 2.33 -13.52 9.42
CA ILE A 303 2.98 -14.11 10.59
C ILE A 303 4.39 -14.59 10.19
N PRO A 304 5.46 -14.00 10.77
CA PRO A 304 6.82 -14.50 10.58
C PRO A 304 6.98 -15.96 11.02
N THR A 305 7.79 -16.71 10.28
CA THR A 305 8.06 -18.13 10.55
C THR A 305 8.50 -18.39 11.99
N GLN A 306 9.29 -17.48 12.56
CA GLN A 306 9.85 -17.58 13.91
C GLN A 306 8.80 -17.52 15.03
N VAL A 307 7.62 -16.97 14.78
CA VAL A 307 6.52 -16.93 15.75
C VAL A 307 6.09 -18.33 16.19
N HIS A 308 6.12 -19.29 15.26
CA HIS A 308 5.77 -20.70 15.56
C HIS A 308 6.72 -21.34 16.57
N ASP A 309 7.99 -20.91 16.59
CA ASP A 309 9.00 -21.44 17.51
C ASP A 309 9.01 -20.68 18.85
N ARG A 310 8.51 -19.43 18.87
CA ARG A 310 8.45 -18.59 20.09
C ARG A 310 7.32 -18.97 21.05
N GLY A 311 6.30 -19.67 20.59
CA GLY A 311 5.18 -20.12 21.42
C GLY A 311 4.13 -19.04 21.69
N ASN A 312 4.13 -17.91 20.96
CA ASN A 312 3.15 -16.83 21.12
C ASN A 312 2.13 -16.76 19.95
N LEU A 313 1.97 -17.82 19.21
CA LEU A 313 1.09 -17.88 18.03
C LEU A 313 -0.39 -17.61 18.38
N GLU A 314 -0.85 -18.06 19.53
CA GLU A 314 -2.22 -17.83 20.02
C GLU A 314 -2.49 -16.34 20.24
N GLN A 315 -1.53 -15.62 20.86
CA GLN A 315 -1.61 -14.18 21.06
C GLN A 315 -1.62 -13.43 19.71
N VAL A 316 -0.81 -13.88 18.75
CA VAL A 316 -0.78 -13.32 17.39
C VAL A 316 -2.11 -13.52 16.68
N HIS A 317 -2.72 -14.72 16.77
CA HIS A 317 -4.05 -14.96 16.22
C HIS A 317 -5.11 -14.06 16.89
N ALA A 318 -5.04 -13.85 18.21
CA ALA A 318 -5.94 -12.93 18.91
C ALA A 318 -5.78 -11.48 18.39
N ALA A 319 -4.54 -11.04 18.12
CA ALA A 319 -4.28 -9.72 17.56
C ALA A 319 -4.83 -9.58 16.13
N LEU A 320 -4.64 -10.59 15.27
CA LEU A 320 -5.21 -10.61 13.92
C LEU A 320 -6.74 -10.60 13.95
N ASN A 321 -7.35 -11.33 14.87
CA ASN A 321 -8.80 -11.32 15.05
C ASN A 321 -9.31 -9.96 15.52
N TRP A 322 -8.57 -9.27 16.40
CA TRP A 322 -8.90 -7.92 16.84
C TRP A 322 -8.83 -6.91 15.69
N ILE A 323 -7.84 -6.99 14.81
CA ILE A 323 -7.77 -6.17 13.59
C ILE A 323 -9.06 -6.29 12.76
N LEU A 324 -9.67 -7.47 12.76
CA LEU A 324 -10.94 -7.74 12.08
C LEU A 324 -12.18 -7.50 12.97
N SER A 325 -12.06 -6.94 14.17
CA SER A 325 -13.17 -6.82 15.11
C SER A 325 -14.07 -5.58 14.96
N GLY A 326 -13.78 -4.71 14.01
CA GLY A 326 -14.46 -3.43 13.87
C GLY A 326 -13.76 -2.28 14.61
N SER A 327 -12.99 -2.56 15.66
CA SER A 327 -12.22 -1.56 16.41
C SER A 327 -11.22 -0.82 15.52
N TYR A 328 -10.41 -1.57 14.79
CA TYR A 328 -9.44 -1.00 13.86
C TYR A 328 -10.15 -0.22 12.73
N ALA A 329 -11.24 -0.76 12.18
CA ALA A 329 -12.02 -0.09 11.13
C ALA A 329 -12.64 1.22 11.62
N ALA A 330 -13.20 1.25 12.84
CA ALA A 330 -13.78 2.44 13.45
C ALA A 330 -12.74 3.56 13.67
N GLY A 331 -11.47 3.20 13.84
CA GLY A 331 -10.37 4.14 13.98
C GLY A 331 -9.79 4.60 12.62
N ILE A 332 -9.42 3.65 11.74
CA ILE A 332 -8.66 3.98 10.53
C ILE A 332 -9.53 4.59 9.43
N THR A 333 -10.79 4.16 9.29
CA THR A 333 -11.64 4.63 8.19
C THR A 333 -11.98 6.12 8.30
N PRO A 334 -12.44 6.67 9.45
CA PRO A 334 -12.62 8.11 9.58
C PRO A 334 -11.33 8.90 9.42
N LEU A 335 -10.21 8.34 9.87
CA LEU A 335 -8.90 9.00 9.79
C LEU A 335 -8.36 9.07 8.36
N ARG A 336 -8.48 7.97 7.59
CA ARG A 336 -7.80 7.82 6.30
C ARG A 336 -8.73 7.65 5.10
N GLY A 337 -9.99 7.27 5.30
CA GLY A 337 -10.91 6.88 4.23
C GLY A 337 -10.65 5.48 3.69
N TYR A 338 -9.84 4.67 4.38
CA TYR A 338 -9.50 3.30 3.96
C TYR A 338 -10.57 2.30 4.40
N VAL A 339 -10.71 1.23 3.66
CA VAL A 339 -11.57 0.09 4.00
C VAL A 339 -10.73 -1.02 4.60
N THR A 340 -11.30 -1.73 5.57
CA THR A 340 -10.65 -2.88 6.23
C THR A 340 -11.29 -4.20 5.77
N GLY A 341 -10.78 -5.34 6.28
CA GLY A 341 -11.35 -6.64 5.99
C GLY A 341 -12.79 -6.82 6.53
N ARG A 342 -13.15 -6.16 7.64
CA ARG A 342 -14.47 -6.27 8.29
C ARG A 342 -15.05 -4.90 8.64
N PRO A 343 -15.35 -4.06 7.64
CA PRO A 343 -15.90 -2.74 7.87
C PRO A 343 -17.34 -2.79 8.43
N ASP A 344 -18.05 -3.89 8.19
CA ASP A 344 -19.42 -4.15 8.67
C ASP A 344 -19.53 -4.16 10.20
N LEU A 345 -18.47 -4.46 10.91
CA LEU A 345 -18.45 -4.48 12.40
C LEU A 345 -18.19 -3.10 13.02
N ALA A 346 -17.66 -2.15 12.27
CA ALA A 346 -17.26 -0.86 12.81
C ALA A 346 -18.41 0.03 13.31
N PRO A 347 -19.60 0.11 12.66
CA PRO A 347 -20.71 0.91 13.17
C PRO A 347 -21.19 0.45 14.55
N GLN A 348 -21.34 -0.87 14.74
CA GLN A 348 -21.74 -1.43 16.03
C GLN A 348 -20.66 -1.14 17.09
N TYR A 349 -19.38 -1.37 16.76
CA TYR A 349 -18.29 -1.07 17.67
C TYR A 349 -18.26 0.41 18.10
N ALA A 350 -18.49 1.31 17.16
CA ALA A 350 -18.54 2.74 17.42
C ALA A 350 -19.67 3.12 18.37
N GLU A 351 -20.86 2.55 18.19
CA GLU A 351 -22.03 2.78 19.07
C GLU A 351 -21.75 2.27 20.49
N GLU A 352 -21.26 1.04 20.63
CA GLU A 352 -20.94 0.41 21.92
C GLU A 352 -19.84 1.15 22.72
N ASN A 353 -18.93 1.82 22.00
CA ASN A 353 -17.82 2.57 22.60
C ASN A 353 -18.06 4.10 22.65
N GLY A 354 -19.29 4.56 22.36
CA GLY A 354 -19.66 5.98 22.43
C GLY A 354 -18.93 6.88 21.41
N MET A 355 -18.44 6.31 20.30
CA MET A 355 -17.93 7.07 19.17
C MET A 355 -19.12 7.71 18.43
N GLY A 356 -18.89 8.86 17.81
CA GLY A 356 -19.98 9.57 17.16
C GLY A 356 -20.52 8.88 15.89
N PRO A 357 -21.74 9.24 15.43
CA PRO A 357 -22.36 8.65 14.25
C PRO A 357 -21.57 8.90 12.95
N GLU A 358 -20.64 9.84 12.96
CA GLU A 358 -19.72 10.14 11.85
C GLU A 358 -18.87 8.95 11.45
N VAL A 359 -18.61 8.00 12.35
CA VAL A 359 -17.86 6.78 12.04
C VAL A 359 -18.65 5.91 11.06
N GLY A 360 -19.95 5.71 11.28
CA GLY A 360 -20.82 4.96 10.36
C GLY A 360 -20.89 5.64 8.99
N VAL A 361 -21.05 6.96 8.96
CA VAL A 361 -21.05 7.74 7.71
C VAL A 361 -19.72 7.57 6.95
N ALA A 362 -18.59 7.67 7.64
CA ALA A 362 -17.27 7.51 7.01
C ALA A 362 -17.07 6.11 6.41
N ILE A 363 -17.61 5.08 7.09
CA ILE A 363 -17.55 3.70 6.60
C ILE A 363 -18.42 3.51 5.37
N ASP A 364 -19.64 4.01 5.37
CA ASP A 364 -20.54 3.93 4.22
C ASP A 364 -19.94 4.65 2.99
N GLU A 365 -19.36 5.83 3.19
CA GLU A 365 -18.65 6.57 2.14
C GLU A 365 -17.44 5.78 1.61
N ALA A 366 -16.61 5.20 2.48
CA ALA A 366 -15.45 4.42 2.06
C ALA A 366 -15.85 3.16 1.28
N LEU A 367 -16.90 2.44 1.74
CA LEU A 367 -17.44 1.29 1.03
C LEU A 367 -17.98 1.65 -0.35
N ALA A 368 -18.73 2.75 -0.45
CA ALA A 368 -19.26 3.22 -1.74
C ALA A 368 -18.14 3.55 -2.72
N LYS A 369 -17.09 4.25 -2.26
CA LYS A 369 -15.90 4.56 -3.06
C LYS A 369 -15.17 3.31 -3.53
N VAL A 370 -14.90 2.37 -2.62
CA VAL A 370 -14.20 1.14 -2.97
C VAL A 370 -15.03 0.34 -3.97
N LYS A 371 -16.34 0.20 -3.76
CA LYS A 371 -17.23 -0.50 -4.70
C LYS A 371 -17.18 0.13 -6.10
N PHE A 372 -17.18 1.46 -6.20
CA PHE A 372 -17.08 2.17 -7.47
C PHE A 372 -15.72 1.96 -8.14
N LYS A 373 -14.64 2.23 -7.40
CA LYS A 373 -13.27 2.16 -7.90
C LYS A 373 -12.86 0.73 -8.24
N PHE A 374 -13.20 -0.26 -7.40
CA PHE A 374 -12.84 -1.65 -7.63
C PHE A 374 -13.69 -2.34 -8.70
N ALA A 375 -14.77 -1.71 -9.16
CA ALA A 375 -15.55 -2.21 -10.29
C ALA A 375 -14.84 -2.02 -11.66
N LYS A 376 -13.86 -1.09 -11.75
CA LYS A 376 -13.08 -0.91 -12.98
C LYS A 376 -12.08 -2.05 -13.17
N GLU A 377 -11.92 -2.51 -14.41
CA GLU A 377 -10.90 -3.48 -14.81
C GLU A 377 -9.54 -2.78 -14.96
N ASP A 378 -8.82 -2.64 -13.87
CA ASP A 378 -7.49 -2.05 -13.84
C ASP A 378 -6.59 -2.85 -12.93
N PHE A 379 -5.31 -2.51 -12.89
CA PHE A 379 -4.34 -3.33 -12.19
C PHE A 379 -4.38 -3.14 -10.68
N TRP A 380 -3.97 -4.16 -9.96
CA TRP A 380 -3.60 -4.12 -8.57
C TRP A 380 -2.12 -3.78 -8.46
N PHE A 381 -1.81 -2.82 -7.61
CA PHE A 381 -0.43 -2.47 -7.29
C PHE A 381 0.27 -3.53 -6.42
N SER A 382 -0.38 -4.64 -6.16
CA SER A 382 0.10 -5.72 -5.30
C SER A 382 1.14 -6.64 -5.94
N ALA A 383 1.69 -6.29 -7.10
CA ALA A 383 2.78 -7.03 -7.71
C ALA A 383 4.12 -6.30 -7.48
N VAL A 384 5.19 -7.06 -7.33
CA VAL A 384 6.55 -6.55 -7.48
C VAL A 384 6.99 -6.94 -8.90
N PRO A 385 7.20 -5.98 -9.80
CA PRO A 385 7.56 -6.29 -11.19
C PRO A 385 8.94 -6.96 -11.23
N SER A 386 9.11 -7.91 -12.15
CA SER A 386 10.36 -8.66 -12.28
C SER A 386 11.57 -7.78 -12.61
N ASN A 387 11.33 -6.61 -13.20
CA ASN A 387 12.33 -5.62 -13.61
C ASN A 387 12.30 -4.35 -12.75
N LEU A 388 11.95 -4.46 -11.47
CA LEU A 388 11.86 -3.34 -10.52
C LEU A 388 13.06 -2.38 -10.58
N GLN A 389 14.28 -2.92 -10.65
CA GLN A 389 15.50 -2.11 -10.71
C GLN A 389 15.57 -1.27 -12.00
N GLU A 390 15.15 -1.82 -13.12
CA GLU A 390 15.07 -1.10 -14.39
C GLU A 390 14.01 0.00 -14.31
N MET A 391 12.84 -0.29 -13.77
CA MET A 391 11.79 0.72 -13.59
C MET A 391 12.25 1.87 -12.70
N GLN A 392 12.97 1.59 -11.61
CA GLN A 392 13.56 2.64 -10.77
C GLN A 392 14.62 3.44 -11.54
N ALA A 393 15.49 2.77 -12.29
CA ALA A 393 16.50 3.46 -13.12
C ALA A 393 15.86 4.37 -14.18
N GLN A 394 14.73 3.96 -14.78
CA GLN A 394 13.99 4.78 -15.72
C GLN A 394 13.33 5.99 -15.01
N MET A 395 12.81 5.82 -13.80
CA MET A 395 12.30 6.95 -13.02
C MET A 395 13.43 7.92 -12.62
N ASP A 396 14.58 7.40 -12.23
CA ASP A 396 15.76 8.23 -11.95
C ASP A 396 16.18 9.04 -13.19
N ARG A 397 16.06 8.47 -14.40
CA ARG A 397 16.28 9.18 -15.66
C ARG A 397 15.29 10.35 -15.84
N VAL A 398 14.01 10.14 -15.52
CA VAL A 398 13.00 11.21 -15.52
C VAL A 398 13.37 12.33 -14.55
N LEU A 399 13.76 11.98 -13.33
CA LEU A 399 14.09 12.97 -12.30
C LEU A 399 15.32 13.81 -12.64
N ASN A 400 16.26 13.25 -13.41
CA ASN A 400 17.51 13.92 -13.79
C ASN A 400 17.46 14.65 -15.17
N ALA A 401 16.38 14.51 -15.93
CA ALA A 401 16.16 15.21 -17.22
C ALA A 401 15.69 16.70 -17.03
#